data_3d2ada7e8a6f42b90170121a4f48fd19
#
_entry.id   3d2ada7e8a6f42b90170121a4f48fd19
#
_cell.length_a   1.000
_cell.length_b   1.000
_cell.length_c   1.000
_cell.angle_alpha   90.00
_cell.angle_beta   90.00
_cell.angle_gamma   90.00
#
_symmetry.space_group_name_H-M   'P 1'
#
loop_
_entity.id
_entity.type
_entity.pdbx_description
1 polymer ?
#
loop_
_entity_poly.entity_id
_entity_poly.type
_entity_poly.pdbx_seq_one_letter_code
_entity_poly.pdbx_strand_id
1 'polypeptide(L)'
;RYSSSDTNWRPPFKGHNRNRACLMFKKVLVANRGEIAVRAFRAAYELGASTVAVFPYEDRNSEHRLKADEAYMIGDEGHPVRAYLNVDEIIRVAKESGADAVYPGYGFLSENPELARACDREGITFIGPRADVLQMAGNKVEAIAAAREAGVPTLDATPASTDLDELLEAAENME
;
A
#
# COMPACT_ATOMS: atom_id res chain seq x y z
N ARG A 1 -0.55 21.15 5.55
CA ARG A 1 -1.67 20.49 6.23
C ARG A 1 -2.97 21.14 5.82
N TYR A 2 -3.88 20.40 5.22
CA TYR A 2 -5.21 20.87 4.87
C TYR A 2 -6.22 20.17 5.78
N SER A 3 -7.03 20.96 6.51
CA SER A 3 -8.05 20.42 7.40
C SER A 3 -9.35 20.17 6.63
N SER A 4 -10.02 19.08 6.93
CA SER A 4 -11.30 18.70 6.32
C SER A 4 -12.51 19.52 6.84
N SER A 5 -12.28 20.64 7.56
CA SER A 5 -13.32 21.40 8.24
C SER A 5 -14.43 21.99 7.34
N ASP A 6 -14.22 22.01 6.01
CA ASP A 6 -15.15 22.65 5.07
C ASP A 6 -16.09 21.69 4.33
N THR A 7 -16.07 20.40 4.65
CA THR A 7 -17.00 19.45 4.05
C THR A 7 -17.93 18.86 5.11
N ASN A 8 -19.22 19.11 4.99
CA ASN A 8 -20.31 18.54 5.80
C ASN A 8 -20.49 17.03 5.56
N TRP A 9 -19.44 16.31 5.12
CA TRP A 9 -19.50 14.88 4.98
C TRP A 9 -19.40 14.23 6.37
N ARG A 10 -20.52 13.73 6.83
CA ARG A 10 -20.59 12.81 7.96
C ARG A 10 -20.99 11.45 7.40
N PRO A 11 -20.23 10.38 7.69
CA PRO A 11 -20.63 9.05 7.25
C PRO A 11 -22.01 8.70 7.79
N PRO A 12 -22.86 7.99 7.02
CA PRO A 12 -24.25 7.70 7.36
C PRO A 12 -24.42 6.73 8.55
N PHE A 13 -23.35 6.24 9.13
CA PHE A 13 -23.40 5.26 10.22
C PHE A 13 -23.15 5.90 11.58
N LYS A 14 -24.22 6.50 12.16
CA LYS A 14 -24.29 6.73 13.59
C LYS A 14 -24.80 5.46 14.25
N GLY A 15 -24.00 4.84 15.10
CA GLY A 15 -24.47 3.88 16.09
C GLY A 15 -23.88 2.48 16.01
N HIS A 16 -22.59 2.35 16.25
CA HIS A 16 -22.12 1.15 16.94
C HIS A 16 -21.53 1.57 18.27
N ASN A 17 -22.07 0.97 19.32
CA ASN A 17 -21.62 1.10 20.69
C ASN A 17 -20.11 0.76 20.73
N ARG A 18 -19.28 1.83 20.82
CA ARG A 18 -17.83 1.71 20.91
C ARG A 18 -17.48 1.18 22.31
N ASN A 19 -17.76 -0.09 22.55
CA ASN A 19 -16.98 -0.82 23.53
C ASN A 19 -15.54 -0.72 23.02
N ARG A 20 -14.65 -0.10 23.81
CA ARG A 20 -13.22 0.01 23.58
C ARG A 20 -12.58 -1.39 23.55
N ALA A 21 -12.91 -2.17 22.53
CA ALA A 21 -12.01 -3.21 22.07
C ALA A 21 -10.71 -2.51 21.70
N CYS A 22 -9.59 -3.03 22.14
CA CYS A 22 -8.26 -2.52 21.84
C CYS A 22 -8.20 -2.15 20.34
N LEU A 23 -8.21 -0.86 20.02
CA LEU A 23 -8.07 -0.40 18.65
C LEU A 23 -6.72 -0.91 18.17
N MET A 24 -6.72 -1.75 17.13
CA MET A 24 -5.48 -2.26 16.54
C MET A 24 -4.62 -1.10 16.04
N PHE A 25 -5.26 -0.09 15.40
CA PHE A 25 -4.63 1.14 14.95
C PHE A 25 -5.43 2.36 15.39
N LYS A 26 -4.74 3.44 15.73
CA LYS A 26 -5.37 4.72 16.10
C LYS A 26 -5.54 5.63 14.89
N LYS A 27 -4.57 5.59 13.97
CA LYS A 27 -4.55 6.43 12.78
C LYS A 27 -3.87 5.72 11.61
N VAL A 28 -4.59 5.60 10.51
CA VAL A 28 -4.13 4.91 9.30
C VAL A 28 -3.86 5.92 8.18
N LEU A 29 -2.63 5.95 7.68
CA LEU A 29 -2.30 6.62 6.44
C LEU A 29 -2.59 5.68 5.27
N VAL A 30 -3.35 6.16 4.28
CA VAL A 30 -3.61 5.40 3.04
C VAL A 30 -2.70 5.92 1.94
N ALA A 31 -1.71 5.10 1.57
CA ALA A 31 -0.73 5.42 0.52
C ALA A 31 -1.26 5.05 -0.88
N ASN A 32 -2.46 5.57 -1.20
CA ASN A 32 -3.15 5.32 -2.46
C ASN A 32 -4.14 6.47 -2.77
N ARG A 33 -4.86 6.36 -3.88
CA ARG A 33 -5.79 7.39 -4.37
C ARG A 33 -7.16 6.82 -4.75
N GLY A 34 -8.06 7.72 -5.16
CA GLY A 34 -9.34 7.38 -5.78
C GLY A 34 -10.21 6.47 -4.91
N GLU A 35 -10.83 5.51 -5.55
CA GLU A 35 -11.76 4.58 -4.90
C GLU A 35 -11.06 3.66 -3.88
N ILE A 36 -9.79 3.30 -4.16
CA ILE A 36 -8.97 2.46 -3.27
C ILE A 36 -8.83 3.15 -1.91
N ALA A 37 -8.47 4.43 -1.93
CA ALA A 37 -8.32 5.22 -0.71
C ALA A 37 -9.65 5.43 0.00
N VAL A 38 -10.72 5.76 -0.71
CA VAL A 38 -12.06 5.96 -0.12
C VAL A 38 -12.57 4.71 0.58
N ARG A 39 -12.37 3.54 -0.01
CA ARG A 39 -12.76 2.26 0.61
C ARG A 39 -11.96 1.97 1.89
N ALA A 40 -10.65 2.25 1.86
CA ALA A 40 -9.80 2.09 3.03
C ALA A 40 -10.19 3.04 4.16
N PHE A 41 -10.47 4.31 3.86
CA PHE A 41 -10.96 5.27 4.86
C PHE A 41 -12.26 4.81 5.51
N ARG A 42 -13.17 4.28 4.71
CA ARG A 42 -14.44 3.76 5.22
C ARG A 42 -14.22 2.60 6.20
N ALA A 43 -13.37 1.64 5.84
CA ALA A 43 -13.04 0.52 6.71
C ALA A 43 -12.34 0.99 8.00
N ALA A 44 -11.37 1.89 7.91
CA ALA A 44 -10.69 2.46 9.07
C ALA A 44 -11.67 3.19 10.00
N TYR A 45 -12.58 3.97 9.42
CA TYR A 45 -13.63 4.67 10.17
C TYR A 45 -14.56 3.69 10.91
N GLU A 46 -15.01 2.62 10.26
CA GLU A 46 -15.86 1.59 10.86
C GLU A 46 -15.17 0.90 12.04
N LEU A 47 -13.83 0.75 11.96
CA LEU A 47 -13.00 0.25 13.04
C LEU A 47 -12.68 1.30 14.13
N GLY A 48 -13.03 2.57 13.92
CA GLY A 48 -12.80 3.65 14.86
C GLY A 48 -11.44 4.32 14.76
N ALA A 49 -10.64 4.02 13.74
CA ALA A 49 -9.37 4.69 13.48
C ALA A 49 -9.55 6.00 12.73
N SER A 50 -8.70 6.98 12.98
CA SER A 50 -8.58 8.19 12.18
C SER A 50 -7.86 7.91 10.87
N THR A 51 -8.07 8.74 9.86
CA THR A 51 -7.59 8.52 8.50
C THR A 51 -6.74 9.67 7.97
N VAL A 52 -5.70 9.33 7.23
CA VAL A 52 -4.80 10.30 6.58
C VAL A 52 -4.74 9.99 5.09
N ALA A 53 -5.06 10.98 4.26
CA ALA A 53 -4.86 10.94 2.82
C ALA A 53 -3.52 11.57 2.43
N VAL A 54 -2.94 11.07 1.35
CA VAL A 54 -1.86 11.72 0.62
C VAL A 54 -2.32 12.04 -0.79
N PHE A 55 -1.86 13.16 -1.35
CA PHE A 55 -2.23 13.56 -2.70
C PHE A 55 -1.17 14.47 -3.32
N PRO A 56 -0.83 14.32 -4.61
CA PRO A 56 -0.03 15.27 -5.35
C PRO A 56 -0.86 16.51 -5.73
N TYR A 57 -0.20 17.54 -6.24
CA TYR A 57 -0.86 18.78 -6.66
C TYR A 57 -2.01 18.56 -7.64
N GLU A 58 -1.88 17.61 -8.57
CA GLU A 58 -2.89 17.29 -9.58
C GLU A 58 -4.17 16.71 -8.96
N ASP A 59 -4.03 15.96 -7.86
CA ASP A 59 -5.16 15.37 -7.14
C ASP A 59 -5.73 16.27 -6.04
N ARG A 60 -5.35 17.55 -5.97
CA ARG A 60 -5.81 18.49 -4.93
C ARG A 60 -7.33 18.66 -4.84
N ASN A 61 -8.03 18.39 -5.95
CA ASN A 61 -9.50 18.45 -6.02
C ASN A 61 -10.16 17.07 -6.01
N SER A 62 -9.39 16.00 -5.81
CA SER A 62 -9.91 14.64 -5.83
C SER A 62 -10.75 14.32 -4.58
N GLU A 63 -11.74 13.46 -4.76
CA GLU A 63 -12.67 13.11 -3.67
C GLU A 63 -11.97 12.40 -2.50
N HIS A 64 -10.98 11.57 -2.74
CA HIS A 64 -10.32 10.84 -1.67
C HIS A 64 -9.68 11.77 -0.64
N ARG A 65 -9.09 12.91 -1.10
CA ARG A 65 -8.55 13.93 -0.21
C ARG A 65 -9.61 14.47 0.76
N LEU A 66 -10.85 14.62 0.29
CA LEU A 66 -11.97 15.19 1.06
C LEU A 66 -12.65 14.19 1.99
N LYS A 67 -12.34 12.90 1.85
CA LYS A 67 -12.96 11.81 2.63
C LYS A 67 -12.11 11.35 3.82
N ALA A 68 -10.88 11.78 3.93
CA ALA A 68 -10.02 11.52 5.08
C ALA A 68 -10.19 12.60 6.17
N ASP A 69 -9.84 12.27 7.41
CA ASP A 69 -9.82 13.24 8.51
C ASP A 69 -8.70 14.27 8.34
N GLU A 70 -7.56 13.86 7.78
CA GLU A 70 -6.43 14.72 7.45
C GLU A 70 -5.93 14.42 6.03
N ALA A 71 -5.37 15.42 5.36
CA ALA A 71 -4.81 15.25 4.03
C ALA A 71 -3.52 16.06 3.86
N TYR A 72 -2.51 15.44 3.26
CA TYR A 72 -1.18 15.99 3.07
C TYR A 72 -0.76 15.94 1.61
N MET A 73 -0.20 17.03 1.13
CA MET A 73 0.37 17.08 -0.22
C MET A 73 1.74 16.40 -0.23
N ILE A 74 1.99 15.61 -1.28
CA ILE A 74 3.24 14.89 -1.53
C ILE A 74 3.79 15.19 -2.91
N GLY A 75 5.11 15.07 -3.06
CA GLY A 75 5.80 15.23 -4.34
C GLY A 75 5.77 16.64 -4.91
N ASP A 76 6.31 16.74 -6.12
CA ASP A 76 6.39 17.97 -6.89
C ASP A 76 5.29 18.04 -7.95
N GLU A 77 4.85 19.25 -8.30
CA GLU A 77 3.89 19.50 -9.38
C GLU A 77 4.40 18.95 -10.72
N GLY A 78 3.50 18.36 -11.51
CA GLY A 78 3.81 17.76 -12.81
C GLY A 78 4.22 16.28 -12.78
N HIS A 79 4.37 15.69 -11.60
CA HIS A 79 4.80 14.29 -11.46
C HIS A 79 3.91 13.44 -10.53
N PRO A 80 2.59 13.35 -10.76
CA PRO A 80 1.65 12.74 -9.81
C PRO A 80 1.94 11.28 -9.50
N VAL A 81 2.30 10.46 -10.49
CA VAL A 81 2.62 9.05 -10.27
C VAL A 81 3.89 8.90 -9.42
N ARG A 82 4.91 9.71 -9.71
CA ARG A 82 6.17 9.70 -8.95
C ARG A 82 5.95 10.06 -7.48
N ALA A 83 5.03 10.97 -7.20
CA ALA A 83 4.67 11.35 -5.84
C ALA A 83 4.15 10.15 -5.03
N TYR A 84 3.23 9.36 -5.61
CA TYR A 84 2.70 8.15 -4.97
C TYR A 84 3.71 7.00 -4.86
N LEU A 85 4.81 7.03 -5.63
CA LEU A 85 5.89 6.04 -5.59
C LEU A 85 7.06 6.48 -4.69
N ASN A 86 6.96 7.63 -4.02
CA ASN A 86 8.02 8.15 -3.17
C ASN A 86 7.85 7.65 -1.74
N VAL A 87 8.64 6.64 -1.36
CA VAL A 87 8.61 6.03 -0.03
C VAL A 87 8.91 7.06 1.07
N ASP A 88 9.90 7.94 0.85
CA ASP A 88 10.33 8.92 1.86
C ASP A 88 9.22 9.94 2.16
N GLU A 89 8.48 10.38 1.13
CA GLU A 89 7.33 11.27 1.29
C GLU A 89 6.18 10.61 2.06
N ILE A 90 5.88 9.33 1.78
CA ILE A 90 4.87 8.58 2.52
C ILE A 90 5.27 8.46 4.00
N ILE A 91 6.50 8.10 4.28
CA ILE A 91 7.01 7.99 5.66
C ILE A 91 7.04 9.36 6.36
N ARG A 92 7.48 10.42 5.66
CA ARG A 92 7.43 11.78 6.20
C ARG A 92 6.02 12.14 6.67
N VAL A 93 5.02 11.92 5.82
CA VAL A 93 3.62 12.21 6.16
C VAL A 93 3.11 11.31 7.30
N ALA A 94 3.47 10.03 7.31
CA ALA A 94 3.08 9.13 8.38
C ALA A 94 3.60 9.62 9.75
N LYS A 95 4.85 10.06 9.81
CA LYS A 95 5.46 10.65 11.03
C LYS A 95 4.82 11.99 11.41
N GLU A 96 4.63 12.89 10.46
CA GLU A 96 4.07 14.21 10.68
C GLU A 96 2.62 14.15 11.19
N SER A 97 1.82 13.25 10.62
CA SER A 97 0.43 13.03 11.03
C SER A 97 0.29 12.22 12.32
N GLY A 98 1.34 11.52 12.74
CA GLY A 98 1.30 10.57 13.85
C GLY A 98 0.50 9.30 13.49
N ALA A 99 0.51 8.88 12.23
CA ALA A 99 -0.09 7.61 11.82
C ALA A 99 0.72 6.43 12.38
N ASP A 100 0.03 5.46 12.96
CA ASP A 100 0.63 4.24 13.51
C ASP A 100 0.56 3.05 12.54
N ALA A 101 -0.13 3.24 11.40
CA ALA A 101 -0.18 2.27 10.33
C ALA A 101 -0.22 2.93 8.95
N VAL A 102 0.32 2.25 7.93
CA VAL A 102 0.26 2.61 6.52
C VAL A 102 -0.43 1.50 5.74
N TYR A 103 -1.50 1.84 5.03
CA TYR A 103 -2.21 0.95 4.11
C TYR A 103 -1.90 1.35 2.67
N PRO A 104 -1.19 0.50 1.90
CA PRO A 104 -0.81 0.80 0.52
C PRO A 104 -1.92 0.51 -0.50
N GLY A 105 -2.92 -0.30 -0.15
CA GLY A 105 -3.92 -0.79 -1.09
C GLY A 105 -3.35 -1.79 -2.09
N TYR A 106 -3.63 -1.58 -3.37
CA TYR A 106 -3.05 -2.32 -4.50
C TYR A 106 -2.50 -1.33 -5.55
N GLY A 107 -1.53 -1.76 -6.36
CA GLY A 107 -0.74 -0.86 -7.21
C GLY A 107 0.23 0.02 -6.41
N PHE A 108 0.85 0.99 -7.07
CA PHE A 108 1.86 1.89 -6.49
C PHE A 108 2.91 1.15 -5.64
N LEU A 109 2.94 1.42 -4.33
CA LEU A 109 3.92 0.85 -3.39
C LEU A 109 3.44 -0.44 -2.70
N SER A 110 2.27 -0.99 -3.06
CA SER A 110 1.71 -2.16 -2.38
C SER A 110 2.59 -3.42 -2.47
N GLU A 111 3.34 -3.55 -3.54
CA GLU A 111 4.27 -4.66 -3.79
C GLU A 111 5.74 -4.27 -3.59
N ASN A 112 5.99 -3.06 -3.09
CA ASN A 112 7.34 -2.56 -2.90
C ASN A 112 7.85 -2.91 -1.49
N PRO A 113 8.88 -3.79 -1.36
CA PRO A 113 9.41 -4.17 -0.06
C PRO A 113 10.05 -3.00 0.70
N GLU A 114 10.50 -1.93 0.00
CA GLU A 114 11.13 -0.78 0.64
C GLU A 114 10.16 0.04 1.48
N LEU A 115 8.88 0.14 1.08
CA LEU A 115 7.88 0.80 1.93
C LEU A 115 7.66 0.00 3.23
N ALA A 116 7.56 -1.32 3.14
CA ALA A 116 7.42 -2.18 4.32
C ALA A 116 8.64 -2.04 5.25
N ARG A 117 9.87 -2.10 4.70
CA ARG A 117 11.11 -1.89 5.47
C ARG A 117 11.19 -0.50 6.10
N ALA A 118 10.74 0.53 5.37
CA ALA A 118 10.75 1.90 5.88
C ALA A 118 9.74 2.07 7.04
N CYS A 119 8.57 1.46 6.93
CA CYS A 119 7.61 1.41 8.04
C CYS A 119 8.20 0.73 9.26
N ASP A 120 8.82 -0.45 9.10
CA ASP A 120 9.45 -1.19 10.19
C ASP A 120 10.53 -0.38 10.91
N ARG A 121 11.41 0.33 10.14
CA ARG A 121 12.45 1.19 10.72
C ARG A 121 11.91 2.32 11.58
N GLU A 122 10.73 2.82 11.26
CA GLU A 122 10.09 3.93 11.98
C GLU A 122 9.05 3.48 13.01
N GLY A 123 8.90 2.17 13.23
CA GLY A 123 7.92 1.62 14.18
C GLY A 123 6.46 1.83 13.75
N ILE A 124 6.23 1.99 12.45
CA ILE A 124 4.91 2.13 11.83
C ILE A 124 4.49 0.77 11.26
N THR A 125 3.26 0.35 11.48
CA THR A 125 2.79 -0.93 10.93
C THR A 125 2.48 -0.80 9.45
N PHE A 126 3.17 -1.57 8.60
CA PHE A 126 2.76 -1.77 7.22
C PHE A 126 1.60 -2.76 7.16
N ILE A 127 0.44 -2.34 6.65
CA ILE A 127 -0.74 -3.22 6.51
C ILE A 127 -0.60 -4.01 5.20
N GLY A 128 0.06 -5.14 5.28
CA GLY A 128 0.39 -6.01 4.15
C GLY A 128 1.35 -7.12 4.54
N PRO A 129 1.89 -7.86 3.55
CA PRO A 129 2.90 -8.87 3.79
C PRO A 129 4.22 -8.27 4.31
N ARG A 130 5.04 -9.09 4.96
CA ARG A 130 6.39 -8.68 5.37
C ARG A 130 7.27 -8.37 4.15
N ALA A 131 8.29 -7.56 4.35
CA ALA A 131 9.18 -7.11 3.28
C ALA A 131 9.91 -8.27 2.58
N ASP A 132 10.29 -9.32 3.31
CA ASP A 132 10.92 -10.53 2.75
C ASP A 132 9.95 -11.30 1.83
N VAL A 133 8.68 -11.38 2.23
CA VAL A 133 7.63 -12.01 1.41
C VAL A 133 7.36 -11.20 0.14
N LEU A 134 7.28 -9.87 0.25
CA LEU A 134 7.13 -8.98 -0.91
C LEU A 134 8.31 -9.10 -1.88
N GLN A 135 9.52 -9.16 -1.35
CA GLN A 135 10.74 -9.35 -2.15
C GLN A 135 10.71 -10.67 -2.94
N MET A 136 10.41 -11.77 -2.26
CA MET A 136 10.32 -13.09 -2.87
C MET A 136 9.19 -13.17 -3.90
N ALA A 137 7.99 -12.72 -3.54
CA ALA A 137 6.81 -12.78 -4.41
C ALA A 137 6.92 -11.86 -5.64
N GLY A 138 7.64 -10.74 -5.51
CA GLY A 138 7.91 -9.81 -6.61
C GLY A 138 8.92 -10.33 -7.63
N ASN A 139 9.70 -11.35 -7.28
CA ASN A 139 10.60 -12.04 -8.20
C ASN A 139 9.94 -13.32 -8.71
N LYS A 140 9.57 -13.35 -9.99
CA LYS A 140 8.84 -14.47 -10.59
C LYS A 140 9.58 -15.81 -10.47
N VAL A 141 10.91 -15.81 -10.59
CA VAL A 141 11.74 -17.02 -10.49
C VAL A 141 11.74 -17.54 -9.05
N GLU A 142 11.96 -16.66 -8.07
CA GLU A 142 11.94 -17.00 -6.65
C GLU A 142 10.55 -17.46 -6.20
N ALA A 143 9.49 -16.81 -6.68
CA ALA A 143 8.12 -17.18 -6.36
C ALA A 143 7.76 -18.59 -6.87
N ILE A 144 8.17 -18.94 -8.11
CA ILE A 144 7.96 -20.30 -8.66
C ILE A 144 8.76 -21.32 -7.87
N ALA A 145 10.01 -21.04 -7.53
CA ALA A 145 10.84 -21.94 -6.74
C ALA A 145 10.24 -22.19 -5.35
N ALA A 146 9.82 -21.16 -4.67
CA ALA A 146 9.16 -21.26 -3.36
C ALA A 146 7.83 -22.03 -3.44
N ALA A 147 7.05 -21.84 -4.49
CA ALA A 147 5.80 -22.57 -4.71
C ALA A 147 6.06 -24.09 -4.89
N ARG A 148 7.10 -24.45 -5.67
CA ARG A 148 7.51 -25.84 -5.87
C ARG A 148 7.99 -26.47 -4.56
N GLU A 149 8.82 -25.77 -3.80
CA GLU A 149 9.30 -26.23 -2.49
C GLU A 149 8.14 -26.48 -1.51
N ALA A 150 7.11 -25.65 -1.58
CA ALA A 150 5.89 -25.80 -0.79
C ALA A 150 4.93 -26.88 -1.32
N GLY A 151 5.25 -27.58 -2.41
CA GLY A 151 4.40 -28.59 -3.03
C GLY A 151 3.17 -28.02 -3.75
N VAL A 152 3.16 -26.74 -4.07
CA VAL A 152 2.09 -26.11 -4.85
C VAL A 152 2.28 -26.46 -6.34
N PRO A 153 1.23 -26.97 -7.03
CA PRO A 153 1.31 -27.20 -8.46
C PRO A 153 1.68 -25.93 -9.24
N THR A 154 2.71 -26.01 -10.07
CA THR A 154 3.16 -24.92 -10.94
C THR A 154 3.22 -25.39 -12.38
N LEU A 155 3.12 -24.45 -13.29
CA LEU A 155 3.49 -24.72 -14.67
C LEU A 155 4.98 -25.05 -14.77
N ASP A 156 5.36 -25.81 -15.78
CA ASP A 156 6.77 -26.03 -16.06
C ASP A 156 7.43 -24.71 -16.44
N ALA A 157 8.59 -24.49 -15.87
CA ALA A 157 9.39 -23.30 -16.08
C ALA A 157 10.86 -23.65 -16.00
N THR A 158 11.64 -23.09 -16.89
CA THR A 158 13.11 -23.19 -16.85
C THR A 158 13.67 -22.30 -15.74
N PRO A 159 14.85 -22.60 -15.21
CA PRO A 159 15.65 -21.62 -14.49
C PRO A 159 15.88 -20.38 -15.35
N ALA A 160 16.08 -19.23 -14.69
CA ALA A 160 16.48 -18.03 -15.43
C ALA A 160 17.86 -18.24 -16.03
N SER A 161 17.98 -18.10 -17.36
CA SER A 161 19.22 -18.16 -18.10
C SER A 161 19.32 -16.99 -19.08
N THR A 162 20.55 -16.53 -19.35
CA THR A 162 20.88 -15.62 -20.43
C THR A 162 21.49 -16.36 -21.64
N ASP A 163 21.67 -17.67 -21.51
CA ASP A 163 22.17 -18.52 -22.58
C ASP A 163 21.01 -18.93 -23.51
N LEU A 164 21.12 -18.52 -24.76
CA LEU A 164 20.08 -18.77 -25.77
C LEU A 164 19.96 -20.25 -26.11
N ASP A 165 21.09 -20.98 -26.14
CA ASP A 165 21.10 -22.39 -26.52
C ASP A 165 20.41 -23.23 -25.42
N GLU A 166 20.71 -22.94 -24.14
CA GLU A 166 20.01 -23.55 -23.00
C GLU A 166 18.48 -23.28 -23.04
N LEU A 167 18.07 -22.05 -23.38
CA LEU A 167 16.66 -21.70 -23.48
C LEU A 167 15.95 -22.40 -24.64
N LEU A 168 16.63 -22.57 -25.79
CA LEU A 168 16.09 -23.29 -26.93
C LEU A 168 15.94 -24.78 -26.65
N GLU A 169 16.97 -25.42 -26.05
CA GLU A 169 16.91 -26.82 -25.66
C GLU A 169 15.78 -27.07 -24.63
N ALA A 170 15.64 -26.17 -23.66
CA ALA A 170 14.59 -26.27 -22.68
C ALA A 170 13.19 -26.08 -23.30
N ALA A 171 13.04 -25.18 -24.28
CA ALA A 171 11.77 -24.97 -24.99
C ALA A 171 11.37 -26.17 -25.84
N GLU A 172 12.33 -26.85 -26.48
CA GLU A 172 12.10 -28.08 -27.26
C GLU A 172 11.65 -29.26 -26.38
N ASN A 173 12.06 -29.29 -25.11
CA ASN A 173 11.71 -30.32 -24.14
C ASN A 173 10.43 -30.04 -23.33
N MET A 174 9.82 -28.86 -23.51
CA MET A 174 8.53 -28.52 -22.90
C MET A 174 7.39 -28.90 -23.87
N GLU A 175 6.63 -29.97 -23.55
CA GLU A 175 5.38 -30.32 -24.23
C GLU A 175 4.17 -29.53 -23.71
#